data_eb2c6974511b6ed08826456c4840267c
#
_entry.id   eb2c6974511b6ed08826456c4840267c
#
_cell.length_a   1.000
_cell.length_b   1.000
_cell.length_c   1.000
_cell.angle_alpha   90.00
_cell.angle_beta   90.00
_cell.angle_gamma   90.00
#
_symmetry.space_group_name_H-M   'P 1'
#
loop_
_entity.id
_entity.type
_entity.pdbx_description
1 polymer ?
#
loop_
_entity_poly.entity_id
_entity_poly.type
_entity_poly.pdbx_seq_one_letter_code
_entity_poly.pdbx_strand_id
1 'polypeptide(L)'
;NTGGRPLGLAVARDGRLLICDSHRGLLRYDPATGTLETLVAEVAGRALTFCSNVVESSDGTIFFTESTSRFHYEYYKGAVVEGRPTGSLFRRDPDGAVTVLASGLQFANGVTLTADESALVFAETTGCRLSKYWLTGSRAGSITAVVTDLPGYPDNIATGREGRIWVAMVSERNRLSERLGPRAPVIRSLLWRLPYGWLPNPKPTVWVVAFDPDDGHVVTQLRTQHPSFGLTTGVVETPGRLWLGCIGGPTICYLDL
;
A
#
# COMPACT_ATOMS: atom_id res chain seq x y z
N ASN A 1 -5.04 -18.17 -10.09
CA ASN A 1 -3.99 -18.47 -9.12
C ASN A 1 -2.66 -17.92 -9.66
N THR A 2 -1.98 -17.05 -8.91
CA THR A 2 -0.68 -16.47 -9.31
C THR A 2 0.50 -17.42 -9.04
N GLY A 3 0.31 -18.42 -8.20
CA GLY A 3 1.40 -19.27 -7.70
C GLY A 3 2.28 -18.58 -6.66
N GLY A 4 1.91 -17.39 -6.20
CA GLY A 4 2.56 -16.62 -5.16
C GLY A 4 1.56 -16.09 -4.13
N ARG A 5 1.79 -14.85 -3.67
CA ARG A 5 0.93 -14.14 -2.73
C ARG A 5 0.47 -12.80 -3.33
N PRO A 6 -0.67 -12.76 -4.04
CA PRO A 6 -1.23 -11.52 -4.57
C PRO A 6 -1.68 -10.61 -3.43
N LEU A 7 -1.46 -9.32 -3.59
CA LEU A 7 -1.76 -8.25 -2.63
C LEU A 7 -2.59 -7.14 -3.30
N GLY A 8 -1.95 -6.09 -3.80
CA GLY A 8 -2.61 -5.00 -4.48
C GLY A 8 -3.09 -5.38 -5.88
N LEU A 9 -4.28 -4.91 -6.24
CA LEU A 9 -4.93 -5.18 -7.51
C LEU A 9 -5.41 -3.87 -8.12
N ALA A 10 -5.25 -3.72 -9.44
CA ALA A 10 -5.84 -2.64 -10.21
C ALA A 10 -6.33 -3.15 -11.56
N VAL A 11 -7.46 -2.64 -12.01
CA VAL A 11 -7.92 -2.88 -13.38
C VAL A 11 -7.20 -1.90 -14.29
N ALA A 12 -6.45 -2.42 -15.24
CA ALA A 12 -5.77 -1.65 -16.27
C ALA A 12 -6.78 -1.04 -17.25
N ARG A 13 -6.39 -0.01 -17.98
CA ARG A 13 -7.25 0.67 -18.96
C ARG A 13 -7.72 -0.24 -20.10
N ASP A 14 -6.96 -1.25 -20.42
CA ASP A 14 -7.29 -2.27 -21.43
C ASP A 14 -8.19 -3.40 -20.89
N GLY A 15 -8.64 -3.30 -19.63
CA GLY A 15 -9.48 -4.28 -18.96
C GLY A 15 -8.74 -5.46 -18.35
N ARG A 16 -7.42 -5.52 -18.48
CA ARG A 16 -6.60 -6.52 -17.81
C ARG A 16 -6.41 -6.19 -16.34
N LEU A 17 -6.03 -7.17 -15.54
CA LEU A 17 -5.79 -6.98 -14.11
C LEU A 17 -4.29 -6.90 -13.84
N LEU A 18 -3.86 -5.79 -13.27
CA LEU A 18 -2.53 -5.63 -12.69
C LEU A 18 -2.54 -6.21 -11.27
N ILE A 19 -1.51 -6.96 -10.94
CA ILE A 19 -1.41 -7.69 -9.66
C ILE A 19 -0.02 -7.47 -9.09
N CYS A 20 0.09 -6.87 -7.92
CA CYS A 20 1.29 -6.94 -7.12
C CYS A 20 1.30 -8.24 -6.33
N ASP A 21 2.32 -9.05 -6.54
CA ASP A 21 2.50 -10.34 -5.86
C ASP A 21 3.80 -10.32 -5.05
N SER A 22 3.71 -10.63 -3.75
CA SER A 22 4.84 -10.59 -2.82
C SER A 22 6.01 -11.48 -3.23
N HIS A 23 5.75 -12.56 -3.99
CA HIS A 23 6.79 -13.51 -4.40
C HIS A 23 7.21 -13.36 -5.85
N ARG A 24 6.31 -12.82 -6.69
CA ARG A 24 6.50 -12.81 -8.13
C ARG A 24 6.69 -11.43 -8.73
N GLY A 25 6.52 -10.37 -7.92
CA GLY A 25 6.61 -8.99 -8.39
C GLY A 25 5.33 -8.47 -9.02
N LEU A 26 5.43 -7.64 -10.07
CA LEU A 26 4.30 -7.07 -10.80
C LEU A 26 3.88 -8.01 -11.92
N LEU A 27 2.60 -8.40 -11.90
CA LEU A 27 2.00 -9.31 -12.88
C LEU A 27 0.84 -8.62 -13.60
N ARG A 28 0.49 -9.15 -14.78
CA ARG A 28 -0.70 -8.78 -15.55
C ARG A 28 -1.48 -10.03 -15.91
N TYR A 29 -2.77 -10.03 -15.60
CA TYR A 29 -3.69 -11.10 -15.96
C TYR A 29 -4.70 -10.63 -17.00
N ASP A 30 -4.85 -11.39 -18.06
CA ASP A 30 -5.83 -11.17 -19.11
C ASP A 30 -7.04 -12.09 -18.87
N PRO A 31 -8.21 -11.54 -18.48
CA PRO A 31 -9.39 -12.35 -18.21
C PRO A 31 -10.00 -12.98 -19.46
N ALA A 32 -9.74 -12.44 -20.66
CA ALA A 32 -10.27 -12.97 -21.92
C ALA A 32 -9.53 -14.23 -22.36
N THR A 33 -8.23 -14.31 -22.12
CA THR A 33 -7.39 -15.46 -22.53
C THR A 33 -6.99 -16.37 -21.36
N GLY A 34 -7.16 -15.90 -20.11
CA GLY A 34 -6.68 -16.58 -18.92
C GLY A 34 -5.14 -16.49 -18.73
N THR A 35 -4.46 -15.68 -19.55
CA THR A 35 -3.00 -15.56 -19.53
C THR A 35 -2.52 -14.74 -18.35
N LEU A 36 -1.52 -15.23 -17.62
CA LEU A 36 -0.81 -14.52 -16.55
C LEU A 36 0.63 -14.26 -16.97
N GLU A 37 0.97 -13.00 -17.10
CA GLU A 37 2.29 -12.51 -17.51
C GLU A 37 3.00 -11.86 -16.33
N THR A 38 4.32 -12.04 -16.21
CA THR A 38 5.15 -11.28 -15.26
C THR A 38 5.70 -10.05 -15.97
N LEU A 39 5.31 -8.87 -15.52
CA LEU A 39 5.77 -7.58 -16.06
C LEU A 39 7.12 -7.15 -15.47
N VAL A 40 7.30 -7.32 -14.15
CA VAL A 40 8.51 -6.95 -13.42
C VAL A 40 8.73 -7.95 -12.28
N ALA A 41 9.79 -8.75 -12.36
CA ALA A 41 10.19 -9.65 -11.27
C ALA A 41 11.37 -9.10 -10.47
N GLU A 42 12.20 -8.25 -11.09
CA GLU A 42 13.38 -7.66 -10.50
C GLU A 42 13.60 -6.22 -10.94
N VAL A 43 14.29 -5.44 -10.12
CA VAL A 43 14.72 -4.07 -10.43
C VAL A 43 16.18 -3.91 -10.07
N ALA A 44 16.99 -3.40 -10.99
CA ALA A 44 18.43 -3.20 -10.82
C ALA A 44 19.18 -4.47 -10.36
N GLY A 45 18.82 -5.64 -10.90
CA GLY A 45 19.43 -6.94 -10.58
C GLY A 45 19.03 -7.52 -9.22
N ARG A 46 18.02 -6.95 -8.54
CA ARG A 46 17.47 -7.46 -7.28
C ARG A 46 16.02 -7.89 -7.49
N ALA A 47 15.70 -9.11 -7.12
CA ALA A 47 14.33 -9.59 -7.12
C ALA A 47 13.46 -8.76 -6.18
N LEU A 48 12.22 -8.48 -6.61
CA LEU A 48 11.21 -7.86 -5.77
C LEU A 48 10.80 -8.84 -4.66
N THR A 49 10.76 -8.35 -3.43
CA THR A 49 10.50 -9.18 -2.24
C THR A 49 9.08 -9.02 -1.70
N PHE A 50 8.53 -7.81 -1.76
CA PHE A 50 7.20 -7.50 -1.24
C PHE A 50 6.51 -6.46 -2.15
N CYS A 51 6.27 -6.81 -3.42
CA CYS A 51 5.48 -6.01 -4.32
C CYS A 51 4.07 -5.86 -3.73
N SER A 52 3.61 -4.60 -3.48
CA SER A 52 2.51 -4.35 -2.57
C SER A 52 1.26 -3.79 -3.26
N ASN A 53 1.38 -2.67 -3.95
CA ASN A 53 0.23 -2.01 -4.56
C ASN A 53 0.59 -1.40 -5.93
N VAL A 54 -0.42 -1.14 -6.78
CA VAL A 54 -0.24 -0.71 -8.16
C VAL A 54 -1.35 0.24 -8.62
N VAL A 55 -0.98 1.19 -9.47
CA VAL A 55 -1.90 2.06 -10.21
C VAL A 55 -1.34 2.30 -11.62
N GLU A 56 -2.22 2.49 -12.60
CA GLU A 56 -1.89 2.85 -13.97
C GLU A 56 -2.40 4.26 -14.30
N SER A 57 -1.56 5.09 -14.93
CA SER A 57 -1.93 6.41 -15.42
C SER A 57 -2.60 6.37 -16.80
N SER A 58 -3.14 7.51 -17.20
CA SER A 58 -3.87 7.66 -18.48
C SER A 58 -3.03 7.34 -19.71
N ASP A 59 -1.70 7.50 -19.63
CA ASP A 59 -0.76 7.20 -20.70
C ASP A 59 -0.24 5.75 -20.72
N GLY A 60 -0.73 4.88 -19.79
CA GLY A 60 -0.31 3.50 -19.67
C GLY A 60 0.96 3.28 -18.85
N THR A 61 1.48 4.33 -18.20
CA THR A 61 2.57 4.19 -17.24
C THR A 61 2.05 3.53 -15.96
N ILE A 62 2.76 2.53 -15.46
CA ILE A 62 2.38 1.80 -14.25
C ILE A 62 3.28 2.23 -13.11
N PHE A 63 2.66 2.58 -11.98
CA PHE A 63 3.36 2.89 -10.74
C PHE A 63 3.05 1.81 -9.70
N PHE A 64 4.07 1.35 -9.00
CA PHE A 64 3.89 0.29 -8.01
C PHE A 64 4.86 0.43 -6.84
N THR A 65 4.49 -0.16 -5.71
CA THR A 65 5.27 -0.10 -4.48
C THR A 65 5.85 -1.46 -4.11
N GLU A 66 6.98 -1.43 -3.41
CA GLU A 66 7.52 -2.54 -2.65
C GLU A 66 7.58 -2.11 -1.18
N SER A 67 6.88 -2.83 -0.31
CA SER A 67 6.81 -2.44 1.11
C SER A 67 8.15 -2.59 1.81
N THR A 68 8.87 -3.66 1.51
CA THR A 68 10.20 -3.93 2.03
C THR A 68 10.98 -4.84 1.09
N SER A 69 12.26 -4.58 0.96
CA SER A 69 13.19 -5.42 0.19
C SER A 69 13.81 -6.57 1.01
N ARG A 70 13.33 -6.81 2.24
CA ARG A 70 13.97 -7.75 3.18
C ARG A 70 13.09 -8.91 3.62
N PHE A 71 11.77 -8.76 3.57
CA PHE A 71 10.82 -9.74 4.08
C PHE A 71 9.71 -9.97 3.07
N HIS A 72 9.39 -11.21 2.80
CA HIS A 72 8.15 -11.58 2.11
C HIS A 72 6.94 -11.42 3.03
N TYR A 73 5.75 -11.46 2.45
CA TYR A 73 4.48 -11.24 3.16
C TYR A 73 4.34 -12.09 4.44
N GLU A 74 4.75 -13.34 4.42
CA GLU A 74 4.64 -14.27 5.57
C GLU A 74 5.38 -13.76 6.80
N TYR A 75 6.41 -12.92 6.59
CA TYR A 75 7.26 -12.36 7.63
C TYR A 75 7.11 -10.83 7.77
N TYR A 76 5.97 -10.24 7.34
CA TYR A 76 5.75 -8.80 7.39
C TYR A 76 5.97 -8.17 8.76
N LYS A 77 5.65 -8.92 9.85
CA LYS A 77 5.94 -8.47 11.22
C LYS A 77 7.44 -8.23 11.45
N GLY A 78 8.32 -8.94 10.70
CA GLY A 78 9.76 -8.70 10.72
C GLY A 78 10.11 -7.31 10.24
N ALA A 79 9.52 -6.86 9.14
CA ALA A 79 9.70 -5.49 8.64
C ALA A 79 9.22 -4.45 9.65
N VAL A 80 8.06 -4.68 10.29
CA VAL A 80 7.49 -3.79 11.31
C VAL A 80 8.40 -3.73 12.55
N VAL A 81 8.86 -4.88 13.05
CA VAL A 81 9.76 -4.95 14.22
C VAL A 81 11.13 -4.36 13.90
N GLU A 82 11.67 -4.62 12.69
CA GLU A 82 12.95 -4.06 12.26
C GLU A 82 12.89 -2.54 12.14
N GLY A 83 11.78 -1.99 11.64
CA GLY A 83 11.55 -0.56 11.51
C GLY A 83 12.54 0.15 10.60
N ARG A 84 13.15 -0.58 9.64
CA ARG A 84 14.07 0.03 8.66
C ARG A 84 13.30 0.52 7.44
N PRO A 85 13.66 1.68 6.91
CA PRO A 85 13.06 2.23 5.70
C PRO A 85 13.65 1.53 4.45
N THR A 86 13.09 0.37 4.10
CA THR A 86 13.54 -0.45 2.96
C THR A 86 12.49 -0.57 1.85
N GLY A 87 11.43 0.24 1.93
CA GLY A 87 10.40 0.33 0.91
C GLY A 87 10.83 1.18 -0.29
N SER A 88 10.17 0.99 -1.41
CA SER A 88 10.44 1.70 -2.67
C SER A 88 9.18 1.98 -3.46
N LEU A 89 9.25 3.03 -4.29
CA LEU A 89 8.25 3.40 -5.28
C LEU A 89 8.89 3.31 -6.66
N PHE A 90 8.21 2.66 -7.59
CA PHE A 90 8.70 2.38 -8.94
C PHE A 90 7.74 2.93 -10.01
N ARG A 91 8.31 3.22 -11.16
CA ARG A 91 7.63 3.51 -12.42
C ARG A 91 8.02 2.45 -13.45
N ARG A 92 7.05 1.94 -14.19
CA ARG A 92 7.25 1.12 -15.38
C ARG A 92 6.59 1.81 -16.56
N ASP A 93 7.38 2.19 -17.54
CA ASP A 93 6.92 2.81 -18.78
C ASP A 93 6.22 1.79 -19.70
N PRO A 94 5.38 2.23 -20.65
CA PRO A 94 4.70 1.35 -21.60
C PRO A 94 5.66 0.48 -22.42
N ASP A 95 6.89 0.94 -22.68
CA ASP A 95 7.94 0.17 -23.36
C ASP A 95 8.60 -0.90 -22.49
N GLY A 96 8.26 -0.94 -21.20
CA GLY A 96 8.77 -1.89 -20.22
C GLY A 96 9.93 -1.41 -19.38
N ALA A 97 10.49 -0.21 -19.64
CA ALA A 97 11.56 0.36 -18.82
C ALA A 97 11.08 0.59 -17.37
N VAL A 98 11.93 0.23 -16.38
CA VAL A 98 11.60 0.38 -14.97
C VAL A 98 12.58 1.36 -14.30
N THR A 99 12.00 2.34 -13.60
CA THR A 99 12.75 3.37 -12.87
C THR A 99 12.38 3.35 -11.39
N VAL A 100 13.37 3.49 -10.51
CA VAL A 100 13.16 3.73 -9.08
C VAL A 100 12.88 5.21 -8.88
N LEU A 101 11.64 5.57 -8.48
CA LEU A 101 11.27 6.95 -8.19
C LEU A 101 11.70 7.37 -6.79
N ALA A 102 11.56 6.47 -5.81
CA ALA A 102 11.97 6.71 -4.44
C ALA A 102 12.37 5.40 -3.78
N SER A 103 13.30 5.48 -2.84
CA SER A 103 13.74 4.39 -1.98
C SER A 103 13.89 4.88 -0.53
N GLY A 104 14.08 3.96 0.42
CA GLY A 104 14.17 4.33 1.82
C GLY A 104 12.83 4.75 2.41
N LEU A 105 11.72 4.20 1.91
CA LEU A 105 10.38 4.45 2.39
C LEU A 105 10.01 3.56 3.58
N GLN A 106 9.18 4.08 4.48
CA GLN A 106 8.77 3.42 5.72
C GLN A 106 7.60 2.44 5.47
N PHE A 107 7.89 1.29 4.87
CA PHE A 107 6.92 0.29 4.48
C PHE A 107 5.92 0.87 3.46
N ALA A 108 6.39 1.19 2.25
CA ALA A 108 5.57 1.72 1.17
C ALA A 108 4.46 0.71 0.83
N ASN A 109 3.20 1.16 0.94
CA ASN A 109 2.03 0.31 0.76
C ASN A 109 1.13 0.84 -0.38
N GLY A 110 -0.09 1.26 -0.10
CA GLY A 110 -0.99 1.78 -1.11
C GLY A 110 -0.40 2.92 -1.93
N VAL A 111 -0.68 2.95 -3.23
CA VAL A 111 -0.31 4.03 -4.15
C VAL A 111 -1.50 4.34 -5.05
N THR A 112 -1.73 5.63 -5.31
CA THR A 112 -2.75 6.12 -6.25
C THR A 112 -2.29 7.41 -6.91
N LEU A 113 -2.90 7.76 -8.03
CA LEU A 113 -2.70 9.06 -8.69
C LEU A 113 -3.64 10.13 -8.10
N THR A 114 -3.23 11.37 -8.09
CA THR A 114 -4.16 12.51 -7.94
C THR A 114 -5.12 12.54 -9.14
N ALA A 115 -6.28 13.18 -8.99
CA ALA A 115 -7.31 13.21 -10.03
C ALA A 115 -6.84 13.81 -11.35
N ASP A 116 -5.88 14.74 -11.30
CA ASP A 116 -5.23 15.39 -12.44
C ASP A 116 -3.97 14.66 -12.93
N GLU A 117 -3.63 13.53 -12.27
CA GLU A 117 -2.41 12.75 -12.52
C GLU A 117 -1.09 13.55 -12.39
N SER A 118 -1.12 14.71 -11.72
CA SER A 118 0.09 15.52 -11.51
C SER A 118 1.04 14.94 -10.46
N ALA A 119 0.54 14.03 -9.62
CA ALA A 119 1.31 13.41 -8.56
C ALA A 119 0.80 12.00 -8.19
N LEU A 120 1.66 11.25 -7.55
CA LEU A 120 1.31 10.02 -6.83
C LEU A 120 1.13 10.35 -5.35
N VAL A 121 0.09 9.81 -4.73
CA VAL A 121 -0.03 9.73 -3.28
C VAL A 121 0.26 8.30 -2.87
N PHE A 122 1.05 8.10 -1.82
CA PHE A 122 1.36 6.77 -1.33
C PHE A 122 1.40 6.72 0.20
N ALA A 123 1.03 5.57 0.74
CA ALA A 123 1.01 5.29 2.16
C ALA A 123 2.37 4.74 2.62
N GLU A 124 2.87 5.25 3.73
CA GLU A 124 4.01 4.69 4.45
C GLU A 124 3.51 4.14 5.80
N THR A 125 3.22 2.84 5.82
CA THR A 125 2.51 2.18 6.92
C THR A 125 3.22 2.36 8.26
N THR A 126 4.50 2.00 8.36
CA THR A 126 5.26 2.14 9.61
C THR A 126 5.67 3.58 9.91
N GLY A 127 5.61 4.44 8.90
CA GLY A 127 5.79 5.90 9.04
C GLY A 127 4.53 6.62 9.53
N CYS A 128 3.37 5.96 9.55
CA CYS A 128 2.07 6.53 9.88
C CYS A 128 1.82 7.84 9.13
N ARG A 129 2.05 7.84 7.83
CA ARG A 129 1.93 9.05 7.00
C ARG A 129 1.47 8.75 5.57
N LEU A 130 0.97 9.78 4.90
CA LEU A 130 0.77 9.85 3.46
C LEU A 130 1.79 10.81 2.86
N SER A 131 2.46 10.39 1.81
CA SER A 131 3.44 11.16 1.07
C SER A 131 2.97 11.35 -0.37
N LYS A 132 3.36 12.47 -1.00
CA LYS A 132 3.06 12.82 -2.38
C LYS A 132 4.37 12.89 -3.17
N TYR A 133 4.50 12.11 -4.23
CA TYR A 133 5.57 12.22 -5.22
C TYR A 133 5.06 12.99 -6.43
N TRP A 134 5.68 14.12 -6.74
CA TRP A 134 5.28 14.98 -7.83
C TRP A 134 5.80 14.44 -9.17
N LEU A 135 4.88 14.20 -10.11
CA LEU A 135 5.21 13.73 -11.46
C LEU A 135 5.50 14.88 -12.42
N THR A 136 4.82 16.01 -12.24
CA THR A 136 4.87 17.15 -13.14
C THR A 136 5.06 18.47 -12.39
N GLY A 137 5.26 19.56 -13.14
CA GLY A 137 5.40 20.91 -12.60
C GLY A 137 6.78 21.18 -12.00
N SER A 138 6.89 22.31 -11.28
CA SER A 138 8.17 22.76 -10.69
C SER A 138 8.70 21.88 -9.57
N ARG A 139 7.85 21.03 -9.01
CA ARG A 139 8.20 20.05 -7.95
C ARG A 139 8.45 18.66 -8.46
N ALA A 140 8.42 18.42 -9.79
CA ALA A 140 8.62 17.09 -10.36
C ALA A 140 9.87 16.40 -9.79
N GLY A 141 9.72 15.13 -9.41
CA GLY A 141 10.76 14.33 -8.77
C GLY A 141 10.93 14.54 -7.26
N SER A 142 10.19 15.49 -6.64
CA SER A 142 10.26 15.72 -5.19
C SER A 142 9.16 14.99 -4.43
N ILE A 143 9.41 14.74 -3.14
CA ILE A 143 8.43 14.16 -2.21
C ILE A 143 8.04 15.21 -1.18
N THR A 144 6.74 15.35 -0.94
CA THR A 144 6.17 16.18 0.12
C THR A 144 5.22 15.36 0.98
N ALA A 145 5.11 15.70 2.27
CA ALA A 145 4.10 15.09 3.12
C ALA A 145 2.71 15.63 2.78
N VAL A 146 1.71 14.76 2.74
CA VAL A 146 0.28 15.12 2.73
C VAL A 146 -0.24 15.13 4.16
N VAL A 147 -0.08 14.01 4.87
CA VAL A 147 -0.48 13.87 6.28
C VAL A 147 0.63 13.16 7.02
N THR A 148 0.97 13.66 8.21
CA THR A 148 1.91 13.02 9.13
C THR A 148 1.21 12.65 10.44
N ASP A 149 1.81 11.75 11.18
CA ASP A 149 1.33 11.33 12.52
C ASP A 149 -0.12 10.80 12.51
N LEU A 150 -0.47 10.04 11.48
CA LEU A 150 -1.77 9.38 11.38
C LEU A 150 -2.07 8.57 12.67
N PRO A 151 -3.34 8.52 13.11
CA PRO A 151 -3.71 7.80 14.34
C PRO A 151 -3.70 6.27 14.20
N GLY A 152 -3.51 5.75 13.00
CA GLY A 152 -3.45 4.33 12.65
C GLY A 152 -2.40 4.05 11.58
N TYR A 153 -2.26 2.78 11.25
CA TYR A 153 -1.36 2.32 10.18
C TYR A 153 -2.10 2.35 8.84
N PRO A 154 -1.74 3.27 7.90
CA PRO A 154 -2.34 3.29 6.57
C PRO A 154 -1.88 2.08 5.75
N ASP A 155 -2.80 1.52 4.99
CA ASP A 155 -2.58 0.38 4.10
C ASP A 155 -2.83 0.80 2.65
N ASN A 156 -3.73 0.15 1.90
CA ASN A 156 -4.03 0.56 0.54
C ASN A 156 -4.85 1.84 0.51
N ILE A 157 -4.67 2.58 -0.56
CA ILE A 157 -5.35 3.86 -0.80
C ILE A 157 -5.93 3.88 -2.21
N ALA A 158 -6.93 4.71 -2.41
CA ALA A 158 -7.54 4.92 -3.72
C ALA A 158 -8.04 6.35 -3.87
N THR A 159 -7.91 6.90 -5.07
CA THR A 159 -8.52 8.18 -5.43
C THR A 159 -10.02 7.95 -5.65
N GLY A 160 -10.81 8.66 -4.89
CA GLY A 160 -12.25 8.65 -4.96
C GLY A 160 -12.80 9.82 -5.79
N ARG A 161 -14.12 9.98 -5.71
CA ARG A 161 -14.81 11.11 -6.35
C ARG A 161 -14.32 12.43 -5.78
N GLU A 162 -14.35 13.47 -6.58
CA GLU A 162 -13.90 14.82 -6.20
C GLU A 162 -12.40 14.89 -5.82
N GLY A 163 -11.62 13.86 -6.19
CA GLY A 163 -10.17 13.83 -5.98
C GLY A 163 -9.73 13.49 -4.56
N ARG A 164 -10.65 13.22 -3.62
CA ARG A 164 -10.28 12.79 -2.26
C ARG A 164 -9.52 11.47 -2.28
N ILE A 165 -8.60 11.30 -1.35
CA ILE A 165 -7.83 10.06 -1.20
C ILE A 165 -8.41 9.25 -0.05
N TRP A 166 -9.03 8.13 -0.39
CA TRP A 166 -9.45 7.14 0.58
C TRP A 166 -8.27 6.31 1.05
N VAL A 167 -8.20 6.09 2.34
CA VAL A 167 -7.14 5.34 3.02
C VAL A 167 -7.76 4.26 3.89
N ALA A 168 -7.41 3.02 3.65
CA ALA A 168 -7.71 1.92 4.55
C ALA A 168 -6.72 1.96 5.73
N MET A 169 -7.24 1.94 6.94
CA MET A 169 -6.47 1.91 8.18
C MET A 169 -6.53 0.51 8.76
N VAL A 170 -5.43 -0.25 8.66
CA VAL A 170 -5.41 -1.66 9.06
C VAL A 170 -5.61 -1.85 10.56
N SER A 171 -5.09 -0.94 11.38
CA SER A 171 -5.27 -0.92 12.84
C SER A 171 -4.87 0.40 13.46
N GLU A 172 -5.21 0.57 14.73
CA GLU A 172 -4.67 1.65 15.57
C GLU A 172 -3.17 1.50 15.78
N ARG A 173 -2.50 2.61 16.02
CA ARG A 173 -1.07 2.64 16.37
C ARG A 173 -0.81 1.95 17.70
N ASN A 174 0.25 1.18 17.74
CA ASN A 174 0.81 0.68 18.99
C ASN A 174 1.99 1.58 19.41
N ARG A 175 1.67 2.65 20.14
CA ARG A 175 2.68 3.64 20.60
C ARG A 175 3.81 3.03 21.43
N LEU A 176 3.56 1.90 22.11
CA LEU A 176 4.61 1.23 22.89
C LEU A 176 5.61 0.55 21.95
N SER A 177 5.14 -0.19 20.94
CA SER A 177 6.02 -0.82 19.96
C SER A 177 6.79 0.22 19.13
N GLU A 178 6.18 1.35 18.81
CA GLU A 178 6.82 2.45 18.08
C GLU A 178 7.94 3.13 18.90
N ARG A 179 7.75 3.30 20.20
CA ARG A 179 8.78 3.88 21.08
C ARG A 179 9.95 2.93 21.31
N LEU A 180 9.67 1.64 21.40
CA LEU A 180 10.70 0.61 21.62
C LEU A 180 11.46 0.29 20.32
N GLY A 181 10.79 0.37 19.17
CA GLY A 181 11.34 -0.02 17.87
C GLY A 181 12.65 0.67 17.49
N PRO A 182 12.72 2.00 17.33
CA PRO A 182 13.92 2.68 16.82
C PRO A 182 15.08 2.77 17.81
N ARG A 183 14.78 2.76 19.11
CA ARG A 183 15.74 3.10 20.17
C ARG A 183 16.39 1.92 20.88
N ALA A 184 15.93 0.71 20.63
CA ALA A 184 16.39 -0.46 21.35
C ALA A 184 16.66 -1.66 20.42
N PRO A 185 17.75 -1.66 19.63
CA PRO A 185 18.06 -2.76 18.70
C PRO A 185 18.21 -4.10 19.40
N VAL A 186 18.64 -4.13 20.65
CA VAL A 186 18.73 -5.35 21.46
C VAL A 186 17.33 -5.91 21.77
N ILE A 187 16.38 -5.04 22.15
CA ILE A 187 14.99 -5.47 22.41
C ILE A 187 14.35 -6.01 21.15
N ARG A 188 14.57 -5.39 19.98
CA ARG A 188 14.08 -5.89 18.70
C ARG A 188 14.65 -7.27 18.38
N SER A 189 15.95 -7.47 18.59
CA SER A 189 16.59 -8.77 18.40
C SER A 189 16.02 -9.86 19.33
N LEU A 190 15.69 -9.48 20.55
CA LEU A 190 15.02 -10.41 21.50
C LEU A 190 13.57 -10.69 21.09
N LEU A 191 12.80 -9.70 20.69
CA LEU A 191 11.44 -9.87 20.17
C LEU A 191 11.43 -10.77 18.92
N TRP A 192 12.40 -10.60 18.02
CA TRP A 192 12.48 -11.44 16.84
C TRP A 192 12.86 -12.90 17.10
N ARG A 193 13.43 -13.21 18.28
CA ARG A 193 13.70 -14.59 18.72
C ARG A 193 12.44 -15.30 19.28
N LEU A 194 11.37 -14.57 19.56
CA LEU A 194 10.12 -15.18 19.97
C LEU A 194 9.47 -15.93 18.78
N PRO A 195 8.69 -16.99 19.05
CA PRO A 195 7.89 -17.63 18.02
C PRO A 195 7.03 -16.57 17.29
N TYR A 196 7.00 -16.62 15.96
CA TYR A 196 6.34 -15.60 15.14
C TYR A 196 4.87 -15.34 15.54
N GLY A 197 4.15 -16.38 15.95
CA GLY A 197 2.77 -16.28 16.44
C GLY A 197 2.62 -15.51 17.77
N TRP A 198 3.69 -15.31 18.53
CA TRP A 198 3.68 -14.58 19.80
C TRP A 198 3.88 -13.07 19.60
N LEU A 199 4.31 -12.66 18.42
CA LEU A 199 4.40 -11.25 18.10
C LEU A 199 3.00 -10.64 18.07
N PRO A 200 2.82 -9.40 18.57
CA PRO A 200 1.53 -8.75 18.63
C PRO A 200 0.80 -8.75 17.28
N ASN A 201 -0.48 -9.09 17.32
CA ASN A 201 -1.36 -8.95 16.17
C ASN A 201 -2.07 -7.58 16.22
N PRO A 202 -2.32 -6.95 15.08
CA PRO A 202 -3.15 -5.76 15.03
C PRO A 202 -4.57 -6.10 15.50
N LYS A 203 -5.22 -5.14 16.16
CA LYS A 203 -6.63 -5.30 16.59
C LYS A 203 -7.54 -5.15 15.36
N PRO A 204 -8.48 -6.07 15.14
CA PRO A 204 -9.43 -5.94 14.05
C PRO A 204 -10.24 -4.64 14.19
N THR A 205 -10.25 -3.85 13.13
CA THR A 205 -10.97 -2.57 13.06
C THR A 205 -11.48 -2.38 11.64
N VAL A 206 -12.71 -1.93 11.47
CA VAL A 206 -13.22 -1.41 10.21
C VAL A 206 -12.96 0.08 10.23
N TRP A 207 -11.97 0.54 9.47
CA TRP A 207 -11.58 1.93 9.54
C TRP A 207 -11.06 2.43 8.19
N VAL A 208 -11.71 3.46 7.66
CA VAL A 208 -11.29 4.17 6.46
C VAL A 208 -11.42 5.68 6.69
N VAL A 209 -10.53 6.43 6.08
CA VAL A 209 -10.48 7.89 6.16
C VAL A 209 -10.29 8.45 4.76
N ALA A 210 -11.03 9.48 4.41
CA ALA A 210 -10.79 10.25 3.18
C ALA A 210 -10.08 11.55 3.54
N PHE A 211 -9.00 11.84 2.81
CA PHE A 211 -8.19 13.05 2.95
C PHE A 211 -8.26 13.88 1.67
N ASP A 212 -8.20 15.18 1.84
CA ASP A 212 -7.88 16.08 0.75
C ASP A 212 -6.37 15.93 0.41
N PRO A 213 -6.00 15.69 -0.86
CA PRO A 213 -4.59 15.48 -1.23
C PRO A 213 -3.74 16.75 -1.19
N ASP A 214 -4.31 17.95 -1.10
CA ASP A 214 -3.56 19.21 -1.19
C ASP A 214 -3.15 19.73 0.17
N ASP A 215 -4.02 19.68 1.16
CA ASP A 215 -3.74 20.17 2.51
C ASP A 215 -3.79 19.09 3.59
N GLY A 216 -4.23 17.87 3.24
CA GLY A 216 -4.25 16.71 4.13
C GLY A 216 -5.36 16.74 5.18
N HIS A 217 -6.36 17.67 5.06
CA HIS A 217 -7.46 17.65 5.99
C HIS A 217 -8.34 16.40 5.83
N VAL A 218 -8.97 15.98 6.92
CA VAL A 218 -9.91 14.85 6.89
C VAL A 218 -11.24 15.32 6.31
N VAL A 219 -11.60 14.79 5.14
CA VAL A 219 -12.89 15.06 4.48
C VAL A 219 -14.00 14.28 5.16
N THR A 220 -13.76 13.00 5.43
CA THR A 220 -14.70 12.12 6.12
C THR A 220 -13.98 10.89 6.67
N GLN A 221 -14.58 10.25 7.67
CA GLN A 221 -14.06 8.97 8.16
C GLN A 221 -15.20 8.06 8.58
N LEU A 222 -14.97 6.78 8.38
CA LEU A 222 -15.81 5.71 8.90
C LEU A 222 -14.95 4.84 9.81
N ARG A 223 -15.43 4.63 11.05
CA ARG A 223 -14.77 3.73 11.98
C ARG A 223 -15.81 2.97 12.79
N THR A 224 -15.72 1.64 12.76
CA THR A 224 -16.65 0.77 13.49
C THR A 224 -15.95 -0.57 13.80
N GLN A 225 -16.69 -1.46 14.46
CA GLN A 225 -16.30 -2.84 14.69
C GLN A 225 -17.36 -3.76 14.08
N HIS A 226 -16.89 -4.86 13.51
CA HIS A 226 -17.79 -5.88 12.95
C HIS A 226 -17.29 -7.27 13.37
N PRO A 227 -18.16 -8.21 13.75
CA PRO A 227 -17.75 -9.51 14.30
C PRO A 227 -17.01 -10.40 13.29
N SER A 228 -17.26 -10.24 11.99
CA SER A 228 -16.67 -11.06 10.92
C SER A 228 -15.87 -10.29 9.89
N PHE A 229 -15.64 -8.97 10.09
CA PHE A 229 -14.88 -8.13 9.19
C PHE A 229 -13.99 -7.16 9.99
N GLY A 230 -12.72 -7.10 9.66
CA GLY A 230 -11.77 -6.20 10.31
C GLY A 230 -10.39 -6.33 9.70
N LEU A 231 -9.45 -5.52 10.18
CA LEU A 231 -8.15 -5.33 9.54
C LEU A 231 -8.34 -4.86 8.09
N THR A 232 -9.01 -3.71 7.95
CA THR A 232 -9.32 -3.12 6.63
C THR A 232 -8.02 -2.77 5.91
N THR A 233 -7.82 -3.38 4.76
CA THR A 233 -6.60 -3.19 3.95
C THR A 233 -6.90 -2.64 2.57
N GLY A 234 -8.13 -2.71 2.09
CA GLY A 234 -8.53 -2.21 0.78
C GLY A 234 -9.71 -1.26 0.87
N VAL A 235 -9.73 -0.24 0.02
CA VAL A 235 -10.84 0.71 -0.12
C VAL A 235 -10.94 1.16 -1.57
N VAL A 236 -12.15 1.14 -2.13
CA VAL A 236 -12.45 1.66 -3.47
C VAL A 236 -13.82 2.31 -3.46
N GLU A 237 -13.89 3.54 -3.94
CA GLU A 237 -15.14 4.26 -4.14
C GLU A 237 -15.67 4.03 -5.56
N THR A 238 -16.92 3.64 -5.66
CA THR A 238 -17.68 3.56 -6.92
C THR A 238 -18.94 4.43 -6.81
N PRO A 239 -19.67 4.71 -7.89
CA PRO A 239 -20.91 5.46 -7.79
C PRO A 239 -21.89 4.84 -6.77
N GLY A 240 -22.18 5.59 -5.69
CA GLY A 240 -23.09 5.20 -4.62
C GLY A 240 -22.55 4.18 -3.62
N ARG A 241 -21.28 3.73 -3.73
CA ARG A 241 -20.74 2.72 -2.82
C ARG A 241 -19.27 2.89 -2.51
N LEU A 242 -18.94 2.58 -1.26
CA LEU A 242 -17.56 2.41 -0.80
C LEU A 242 -17.31 0.92 -0.51
N TRP A 243 -16.43 0.29 -1.28
CA TRP A 243 -16.06 -1.11 -1.13
C TRP A 243 -14.85 -1.25 -0.23
N LEU A 244 -14.89 -2.21 0.67
CA LEU A 244 -13.84 -2.46 1.66
C LEU A 244 -13.37 -3.89 1.56
N GLY A 245 -12.04 -4.06 1.49
CA GLY A 245 -11.35 -5.34 1.59
C GLY A 245 -10.66 -5.49 2.95
N CYS A 246 -10.45 -6.73 3.39
CA CYS A 246 -9.74 -7.00 4.64
C CYS A 246 -8.83 -8.22 4.52
N ILE A 247 -7.84 -8.31 5.41
CA ILE A 247 -6.98 -9.51 5.54
C ILE A 247 -7.44 -10.44 6.67
N GLY A 248 -8.45 -10.05 7.43
CA GLY A 248 -8.97 -10.83 8.57
C GLY A 248 -9.89 -11.99 8.17
N GLY A 249 -10.30 -12.09 6.90
CA GLY A 249 -11.20 -13.13 6.41
C GLY A 249 -11.48 -13.01 4.90
N PRO A 250 -12.19 -13.98 4.31
CA PRO A 250 -12.48 -14.02 2.87
C PRO A 250 -13.73 -13.17 2.52
N THR A 251 -13.92 -12.03 3.16
CA THR A 251 -15.13 -11.21 3.05
C THR A 251 -14.79 -9.86 2.45
N ILE A 252 -15.64 -9.37 1.54
CA ILE A 252 -15.68 -8.00 1.05
C ILE A 252 -16.95 -7.36 1.58
N CYS A 253 -16.84 -6.15 2.10
CA CYS A 253 -17.99 -5.35 2.56
C CYS A 253 -18.16 -4.12 1.68
N TYR A 254 -19.34 -3.54 1.69
CA TYR A 254 -19.59 -2.22 1.13
C TYR A 254 -20.46 -1.37 2.05
N LEU A 255 -20.36 -0.07 1.86
CA LEU A 255 -21.22 0.94 2.46
C LEU A 255 -21.89 1.71 1.31
N ASP A 256 -23.19 1.93 1.38
CA ASP A 256 -23.88 2.85 0.48
C ASP A 256 -23.56 4.29 0.89
N LEU A 257 -23.22 5.16 -0.09
CA LEU A 257 -22.79 6.56 0.06
C LEU A 257 -23.90 7.54 -0.25
#